data_8b0ce561494729bc11e9fcc1b6aac632
#
_entry.id   8b0ce561494729bc11e9fcc1b6aac632
#
_cell.length_a   1.000
_cell.length_b   1.000
_cell.length_c   1.000
_cell.angle_alpha   90.00
_cell.angle_beta   90.00
_cell.angle_gamma   90.00
#
_symmetry.space_group_name_H-M   'P 1'
#
loop_
_entity.id
_entity.type
_entity.pdbx_description
1 polymer ?
#
loop_
_entity_poly.entity_id
_entity_poly.type
_entity_poly.pdbx_seq_one_letter_code
_entity_poly.pdbx_strand_id
1 'polypeptide(L)'
;MKKILPLAAIILSSLMVKAQLSADLIIRNGKIYDGTGNSWYYGDVAIKDGKIIKTGYIADIRANRTIDAKGLLVAPGFIDVHGHIEGGIITRPTANNYIFDGLTTVVNGNRGRSA
;
A
#
# COMPACT_ATOMS: atom_id res chain seq x y z
N MET A 1 -58.19 5.63 15.26
CA MET A 1 -57.15 5.51 14.21
C MET A 1 -55.79 5.62 14.92
N LYS A 2 -55.07 4.49 15.10
CA LYS A 2 -53.91 4.38 16.01
C LYS A 2 -52.62 4.79 15.28
N LYS A 3 -51.85 5.66 15.93
CA LYS A 3 -50.59 6.28 15.46
C LYS A 3 -49.46 5.22 15.32
N ILE A 4 -49.31 4.60 14.14
CA ILE A 4 -48.23 3.64 13.83
C ILE A 4 -47.02 4.33 13.15
N LEU A 5 -47.13 5.67 12.90
CA LEU A 5 -46.13 6.40 12.11
C LEU A 5 -44.74 6.61 12.76
N PRO A 6 -44.55 6.70 14.10
CA PRO A 6 -43.22 6.95 14.65
C PRO A 6 -42.31 5.72 14.68
N LEU A 7 -42.83 4.49 14.69
CA LEU A 7 -42.02 3.28 14.79
C LEU A 7 -41.29 2.95 13.48
N ALA A 8 -41.94 3.19 12.34
CA ALA A 8 -41.36 2.98 11.02
C ALA A 8 -40.18 3.95 10.71
N ALA A 9 -40.28 5.20 11.23
CA ALA A 9 -39.23 6.20 11.05
C ALA A 9 -37.95 5.86 11.83
N ILE A 10 -38.06 5.22 13.00
CA ILE A 10 -36.90 4.79 13.82
C ILE A 10 -36.18 3.61 13.19
N ILE A 11 -36.89 2.69 12.54
CA ILE A 11 -36.28 1.54 11.87
C ILE A 11 -35.53 1.95 10.59
N LEU A 12 -36.02 2.99 9.90
CA LEU A 12 -35.36 3.48 8.67
C LEU A 12 -34.06 4.26 8.94
N SER A 13 -33.88 4.86 10.11
CA SER A 13 -32.68 5.60 10.50
C SER A 13 -31.49 4.69 10.88
N SER A 14 -31.74 3.42 11.19
CA SER A 14 -30.69 2.48 11.62
C SER A 14 -29.92 1.83 10.46
N LEU A 15 -30.30 2.07 9.20
CA LEU A 15 -29.69 1.43 8.01
C LEU A 15 -28.53 2.20 7.38
N MET A 16 -28.16 3.38 7.93
CA MET A 16 -27.05 4.18 7.41
C MET A 16 -25.75 3.92 8.18
N VAL A 17 -25.43 2.67 8.49
CA VAL A 17 -24.08 2.32 8.94
C VAL A 17 -23.18 2.30 7.72
N LYS A 18 -22.53 3.44 7.43
CA LYS A 18 -21.42 3.45 6.48
C LYS A 18 -20.34 2.54 7.04
N ALA A 19 -20.06 1.43 6.36
CA ALA A 19 -18.89 0.63 6.66
C ALA A 19 -17.66 1.53 6.54
N GLN A 20 -17.02 1.83 7.67
CA GLN A 20 -15.79 2.61 7.68
C GLN A 20 -14.72 1.80 6.98
N LEU A 21 -14.16 2.32 5.90
CA LEU A 21 -13.05 1.70 5.21
C LEU A 21 -11.88 1.52 6.20
N SER A 22 -11.35 0.30 6.25
CA SER A 22 -10.19 -0.05 7.05
C SER A 22 -9.04 -0.50 6.15
N ALA A 23 -7.83 -0.18 6.56
CA ALA A 23 -6.59 -0.61 5.92
C ALA A 23 -5.76 -1.44 6.89
N ASP A 24 -4.86 -2.27 6.38
CA ASP A 24 -3.89 -3.00 7.19
C ASP A 24 -2.74 -2.07 7.57
N LEU A 25 -2.34 -1.23 6.63
CA LEU A 25 -1.26 -0.27 6.79
C LEU A 25 -1.61 1.05 6.11
N ILE A 26 -1.29 2.15 6.78
CA ILE A 26 -1.23 3.48 6.15
C ILE A 26 0.18 4.04 6.33
N ILE A 27 0.78 4.49 5.23
CA ILE A 27 2.00 5.29 5.21
C ILE A 27 1.56 6.76 5.12
N ARG A 28 1.93 7.58 6.10
CA ARG A 28 1.51 8.97 6.25
C ARG A 28 2.60 9.97 5.88
N ASN A 29 2.21 11.13 5.40
CA ASN A 29 3.07 12.31 5.25
C ASN A 29 4.26 12.11 4.29
N GLY A 30 4.20 11.13 3.39
CA GLY A 30 5.29 10.82 2.49
C GLY A 30 5.37 11.76 1.29
N LYS A 31 6.58 11.91 0.73
CA LYS A 31 6.80 12.47 -0.60
C LYS A 31 6.64 11.34 -1.62
N ILE A 32 5.49 11.29 -2.28
CA ILE A 32 5.09 10.15 -3.11
C ILE A 32 5.56 10.30 -4.54
N TYR A 33 6.29 9.30 -5.02
CA TYR A 33 6.60 9.05 -6.42
C TYR A 33 5.83 7.80 -6.85
N ASP A 34 4.75 7.96 -7.60
CA ASP A 34 3.83 6.85 -7.92
C ASP A 34 4.24 6.01 -9.14
N GLY A 35 5.33 6.38 -9.81
CA GLY A 35 5.83 5.67 -10.98
C GLY A 35 5.09 5.98 -12.28
N THR A 36 4.14 6.91 -12.29
CA THR A 36 3.36 7.29 -13.51
C THR A 36 4.12 8.22 -14.45
N GLY A 37 5.28 8.73 -14.05
CA GLY A 37 6.03 9.76 -14.78
C GLY A 37 5.63 11.19 -14.43
N ASN A 38 4.61 11.38 -13.60
CA ASN A 38 4.21 12.68 -13.09
C ASN A 38 5.14 13.17 -11.97
N SER A 39 5.05 14.47 -11.65
CA SER A 39 5.74 15.02 -10.51
C SER A 39 5.27 14.37 -9.22
N TRP A 40 6.18 14.29 -8.24
CA TRP A 40 5.86 13.85 -6.89
C TRP A 40 4.85 14.78 -6.20
N TYR A 41 4.18 14.26 -5.19
CA TYR A 41 3.26 15.00 -4.33
C TYR A 41 3.37 14.54 -2.88
N TYR A 42 2.96 15.38 -1.93
CA TYR A 42 2.82 14.96 -0.54
C TYR A 42 1.48 14.26 -0.33
N GLY A 43 1.49 13.15 0.40
CA GLY A 43 0.28 12.40 0.66
C GLY A 43 0.52 11.15 1.49
N ASP A 44 -0.52 10.33 1.53
CA ASP A 44 -0.59 9.07 2.25
C ASP A 44 -0.80 7.92 1.25
N VAL A 45 -0.47 6.70 1.68
CA VAL A 45 -0.76 5.46 0.95
C VAL A 45 -1.46 4.50 1.89
N ALA A 46 -2.68 4.07 1.56
CA ALA A 46 -3.41 3.04 2.29
C ALA A 46 -3.31 1.70 1.57
N ILE A 47 -3.00 0.66 2.35
CA ILE A 47 -2.77 -0.71 1.88
C ILE A 47 -3.71 -1.64 2.62
N LYS A 48 -4.39 -2.52 1.87
CA LYS A 48 -5.24 -3.58 2.40
C LYS A 48 -5.08 -4.84 1.57
N ASP A 49 -4.97 -5.98 2.24
CA ASP A 49 -4.83 -7.30 1.59
C ASP A 49 -3.69 -7.32 0.55
N GLY A 50 -2.54 -6.66 0.88
CA GLY A 50 -1.38 -6.53 0.02
C GLY A 50 -1.56 -5.62 -1.20
N LYS A 51 -2.64 -4.85 -1.28
CA LYS A 51 -2.95 -3.94 -2.40
C LYS A 51 -3.06 -2.50 -1.93
N ILE A 52 -2.59 -1.57 -2.75
CA ILE A 52 -2.84 -0.14 -2.55
C ILE A 52 -4.32 0.12 -2.86
N ILE A 53 -5.07 0.62 -1.88
CA ILE A 53 -6.49 0.92 -2.01
C ILE A 53 -6.77 2.42 -2.15
N LYS A 54 -5.84 3.27 -1.71
CA LYS A 54 -5.97 4.73 -1.85
C LYS A 54 -4.60 5.39 -1.74
N THR A 55 -4.38 6.45 -2.51
CA THR A 55 -3.24 7.37 -2.40
C THR A 55 -3.72 8.81 -2.31
N GLY A 56 -2.89 9.71 -1.79
CA GLY A 56 -3.22 11.12 -1.60
C GLY A 56 -3.67 11.42 -0.17
N TYR A 57 -4.53 12.41 0.03
CA TYR A 57 -5.03 12.76 1.36
C TYR A 57 -6.03 11.70 1.88
N ILE A 58 -5.74 11.12 3.03
CA ILE A 58 -6.55 10.05 3.64
C ILE A 58 -6.95 10.45 5.07
N ALA A 59 -8.16 11.00 5.25
CA ALA A 59 -8.69 11.39 6.54
C ALA A 59 -9.52 10.30 7.24
N ASP A 60 -10.21 9.48 6.47
CA ASP A 60 -11.37 8.69 6.89
C ASP A 60 -11.13 7.17 6.92
N ILE A 61 -9.90 6.72 6.65
CA ILE A 61 -9.52 5.31 6.73
C ILE A 61 -8.77 5.06 8.04
N ARG A 62 -9.23 4.07 8.82
CA ARG A 62 -8.48 3.54 9.96
C ARG A 62 -7.54 2.43 9.50
N ALA A 63 -6.37 2.31 10.15
CA ALA A 63 -5.42 1.26 9.84
C ALA A 63 -5.00 0.51 11.10
N ASN A 64 -4.67 -0.78 10.93
CA ASN A 64 -4.09 -1.61 11.99
C ASN A 64 -2.68 -1.12 12.35
N ARG A 65 -1.93 -0.62 11.34
CA ARG A 65 -0.58 -0.09 11.49
C ARG A 65 -0.44 1.22 10.72
N THR A 66 0.33 2.14 11.28
CA THR A 66 0.68 3.41 10.61
C THR A 66 2.19 3.59 10.62
N ILE A 67 2.74 4.05 9.50
CA ILE A 67 4.14 4.47 9.35
C ILE A 67 4.10 5.97 9.06
N ASP A 68 4.82 6.77 9.83
CA ASP A 68 5.05 8.18 9.50
C ASP A 68 6.28 8.29 8.59
N ALA A 69 6.04 8.71 7.35
CA ALA A 69 7.05 8.90 6.32
C ALA A 69 7.41 10.40 6.14
N LYS A 70 7.19 11.23 7.15
CA LYS A 70 7.55 12.64 7.09
C LYS A 70 9.04 12.81 6.79
N GLY A 71 9.34 13.53 5.71
CA GLY A 71 10.72 13.75 5.22
C GLY A 71 11.28 12.59 4.40
N LEU A 72 10.53 11.51 4.20
CA LEU A 72 10.96 10.36 3.42
C LEU A 72 10.27 10.31 2.05
N LEU A 73 10.92 9.61 1.12
CA LEU A 73 10.34 9.24 -0.17
C LEU A 73 9.52 7.96 -0.02
N VAL A 74 8.37 7.92 -0.68
CA VAL A 74 7.53 6.74 -0.83
C VAL A 74 7.41 6.47 -2.32
N ALA A 75 7.95 5.34 -2.77
CA ALA A 75 7.98 4.95 -4.18
C ALA A 75 7.65 3.46 -4.31
N PRO A 76 7.22 2.98 -5.48
CA PRO A 76 7.22 1.56 -5.81
C PRO A 76 8.63 0.99 -5.66
N GLY A 77 8.72 -0.31 -5.34
CA GLY A 77 10.01 -1.00 -5.33
C GLY A 77 10.66 -1.00 -6.71
N PHE A 78 11.99 -0.87 -6.73
CA PHE A 78 12.75 -0.81 -7.97
C PHE A 78 12.89 -2.18 -8.62
N ILE A 79 13.00 -2.19 -9.95
CA ILE A 79 13.24 -3.38 -10.75
C ILE A 79 14.67 -3.30 -11.30
N ASP A 80 15.53 -4.22 -10.89
CA ASP A 80 16.84 -4.40 -11.50
C ASP A 80 16.69 -5.27 -12.74
N VAL A 81 16.91 -4.68 -13.90
CA VAL A 81 16.73 -5.36 -15.19
C VAL A 81 17.97 -6.16 -15.63
N HIS A 82 19.05 -6.15 -14.86
CA HIS A 82 20.30 -6.85 -15.17
C HIS A 82 21.00 -7.34 -13.90
N GLY A 83 20.31 -8.12 -13.08
CA GLY A 83 20.85 -8.67 -11.85
C GLY A 83 21.64 -9.97 -12.06
N HIS A 84 22.51 -10.27 -11.08
CA HIS A 84 23.27 -11.51 -11.00
C HIS A 84 23.12 -12.12 -9.61
N ILE A 85 21.95 -12.73 -9.35
CA ILE A 85 21.60 -13.30 -8.04
C ILE A 85 21.61 -14.83 -8.01
N GLU A 86 22.04 -15.47 -9.11
CA GLU A 86 21.88 -16.89 -9.40
C GLU A 86 22.31 -17.81 -8.27
N GLY A 87 23.52 -17.67 -7.77
CA GLY A 87 24.02 -18.55 -6.70
C GLY A 87 23.62 -18.08 -5.29
N GLY A 88 23.35 -16.79 -5.14
CA GLY A 88 23.14 -16.17 -3.84
C GLY A 88 21.72 -16.36 -3.31
N ILE A 89 20.72 -16.28 -4.15
CA ILE A 89 19.32 -16.31 -3.75
C ILE A 89 18.88 -17.65 -3.14
N ILE A 90 19.48 -18.74 -3.57
CA ILE A 90 19.19 -20.09 -3.02
C ILE A 90 19.74 -20.22 -1.60
N THR A 91 20.94 -19.71 -1.37
CA THR A 91 21.62 -19.82 -0.07
C THR A 91 21.23 -18.73 0.92
N ARG A 92 20.82 -17.56 0.42
CA ARG A 92 20.40 -16.38 1.20
C ARG A 92 19.12 -15.78 0.63
N PRO A 93 17.98 -16.47 0.80
CA PRO A 93 16.70 -16.09 0.16
C PRO A 93 16.12 -14.76 0.64
N THR A 94 16.61 -14.21 1.74
CA THR A 94 16.19 -12.88 2.22
C THR A 94 16.67 -11.75 1.33
N ALA A 95 17.76 -11.96 0.55
CA ALA A 95 18.34 -10.98 -0.38
C ALA A 95 18.43 -9.55 0.22
N ASN A 96 18.84 -9.45 1.48
CA ASN A 96 18.80 -8.19 2.26
C ASN A 96 19.53 -7.02 1.57
N ASN A 97 20.64 -7.30 0.89
CA ASN A 97 21.37 -6.28 0.11
C ASN A 97 20.51 -5.64 -0.99
N TYR A 98 19.62 -6.40 -1.64
CA TYR A 98 18.70 -5.85 -2.63
C TYR A 98 17.54 -5.12 -1.97
N ILE A 99 16.95 -5.70 -0.93
CA ILE A 99 15.78 -5.13 -0.26
C ILE A 99 16.12 -3.81 0.42
N PHE A 100 17.28 -3.69 1.08
CA PHE A 100 17.72 -2.45 1.70
C PHE A 100 18.04 -1.33 0.72
N ASP A 101 18.35 -1.68 -0.53
CA ASP A 101 18.50 -0.72 -1.63
C ASP A 101 17.18 -0.43 -2.36
N GLY A 102 16.06 -0.99 -1.86
CA GLY A 102 14.71 -0.77 -2.39
C GLY A 102 14.37 -1.60 -3.63
N LEU A 103 15.20 -2.58 -4.00
CA LEU A 103 14.89 -3.49 -5.10
C LEU A 103 13.91 -4.57 -4.64
N THR A 104 12.83 -4.75 -5.38
CA THR A 104 11.79 -5.75 -5.12
C THR A 104 11.65 -6.79 -6.23
N THR A 105 12.29 -6.54 -7.37
CA THR A 105 12.27 -7.42 -8.53
C THR A 105 13.63 -7.40 -9.21
N VAL A 106 14.10 -8.56 -9.63
CA VAL A 106 15.38 -8.70 -10.37
C VAL A 106 15.13 -9.56 -11.59
N VAL A 107 15.58 -9.08 -12.75
CA VAL A 107 15.65 -9.87 -13.97
C VAL A 107 17.02 -10.57 -14.01
N ASN A 108 17.00 -11.89 -13.97
CA ASN A 108 18.18 -12.73 -13.90
C ASN A 108 18.41 -13.52 -15.20
N GLY A 109 19.52 -14.25 -15.31
CA GLY A 109 19.81 -15.10 -16.47
C GLY A 109 20.42 -14.39 -17.67
N ASN A 110 20.89 -13.17 -17.51
CA ASN A 110 21.44 -12.33 -18.59
C ASN A 110 22.67 -12.91 -19.33
N ARG A 111 23.29 -13.98 -18.77
CA ARG A 111 24.41 -14.70 -19.39
C ARG A 111 24.06 -16.15 -19.78
N GLY A 112 22.77 -16.45 -19.95
CA GLY A 112 22.31 -17.79 -20.34
C GLY A 112 22.45 -18.84 -19.25
N ARG A 113 22.66 -18.45 -17.98
CA ARG A 113 22.60 -19.31 -16.81
C ARG A 113 21.42 -18.88 -15.94
N SER A 114 20.45 -19.76 -15.77
CA SER A 114 19.42 -19.66 -14.74
C SER A 114 19.71 -20.66 -13.62
N ALA A 115 19.26 -20.37 -12.42
CA ALA A 115 19.35 -21.27 -11.29
C ALA A 115 18.44 -22.50 -11.50
#